data_c27564804e60d2374105049d12f932d0
#
_entry.id   c27564804e60d2374105049d12f932d0
#
_cell.length_a   1.000
_cell.length_b   1.000
_cell.length_c   1.000
_cell.angle_alpha   90.00
_cell.angle_beta   90.00
_cell.angle_gamma   90.00
#
_symmetry.space_group_name_H-M   'P 1'
#
loop_
_entity.id
_entity.type
_entity.pdbx_description
1 polymer ?
#
loop_
_entity_poly.entity_id
_entity_poly.type
_entity_poly.pdbx_seq_one_letter_code
_entity_poly.pdbx_strand_id
1 'polypeptide(L)'
;AVLGGLMERTDIRPPFAASGGVIPPEFRKIKTPCYVLDETALIKNAELMGNIAKRTGCKMLLAQKAFSNYDCYHLLEPYLAGTEASGLYEARLGAQEMPGKEVHIFCAGYREDEFEELLCFADHIVFNSPSQLLRFGKRVKEAGKSAGLRINPECSTQEGHAIYDPCAPGSRMGTTRAQWETAVRKHPELIGLLDGIHFHTLCEQDSSDLETTLTAVKTKFGDLISQMK
;
A
#
# COMPACT_ATOMS: atom_id res chain seq x y z
N ALA A 1 -0.46 7.71 -3.20
CA ALA A 1 -1.27 7.35 -2.03
C ALA A 1 -1.85 5.97 -2.28
N VAL A 2 -1.44 4.99 -1.49
CA VAL A 2 -2.07 3.67 -1.48
C VAL A 2 -3.39 3.82 -0.72
N LEU A 3 -4.50 3.97 -1.43
CA LEU A 3 -5.84 3.96 -0.87
C LEU A 3 -6.33 2.51 -0.80
N GLY A 4 -5.78 1.74 0.12
CA GLY A 4 -6.33 0.43 0.42
C GLY A 4 -7.65 0.62 1.17
N GLY A 5 -8.78 0.35 0.52
CA GLY A 5 -10.05 0.15 1.18
C GLY A 5 -11.01 1.33 1.31
N LEU A 6 -10.83 2.41 0.53
CA LEU A 6 -11.80 3.51 0.49
C LEU A 6 -12.87 3.29 -0.58
N MET A 7 -13.70 2.31 -0.36
CA MET A 7 -15.00 2.25 -1.03
C MET A 7 -16.06 2.45 0.04
N GLU A 8 -16.84 3.54 -0.07
CA GLU A 8 -18.15 3.55 0.56
C GLU A 8 -18.81 2.21 0.25
N ARG A 9 -19.42 1.59 1.24
CA ARG A 9 -20.24 0.39 1.07
C ARG A 9 -21.52 0.70 0.28
N THR A 10 -21.40 1.46 -0.79
CA THR A 10 -22.48 1.67 -1.74
C THR A 10 -22.50 0.48 -2.68
N ASP A 11 -23.26 -0.54 -2.31
CA ASP A 11 -23.82 -1.60 -3.18
C ASP A 11 -22.88 -2.43 -4.08
N ILE A 12 -21.58 -2.47 -3.78
CA ILE A 12 -20.72 -3.52 -4.34
C ILE A 12 -20.88 -4.78 -3.49
N ARG A 13 -22.09 -5.28 -3.45
CA ARG A 13 -22.30 -6.65 -2.99
C ARG A 13 -21.76 -7.58 -4.08
N PRO A 14 -20.95 -8.59 -3.71
CA PRO A 14 -20.62 -9.64 -4.65
C PRO A 14 -21.94 -10.13 -5.27
N PRO A 15 -22.00 -10.44 -6.56
CA PRO A 15 -23.22 -10.88 -7.22
C PRO A 15 -23.92 -12.04 -6.49
N PHE A 16 -23.16 -12.84 -5.74
CA PHE A 16 -23.66 -13.92 -4.89
C PHE A 16 -24.32 -13.46 -3.58
N ALA A 17 -23.92 -12.32 -3.00
CA ALA A 17 -24.57 -11.78 -1.81
C ALA A 17 -25.94 -11.14 -2.14
N ALA A 18 -26.07 -10.57 -3.33
CA ALA A 18 -27.32 -10.00 -3.81
C ALA A 18 -28.40 -11.07 -4.09
N SER A 19 -27.99 -12.30 -4.39
CA SER A 19 -28.90 -13.42 -4.69
C SER A 19 -29.27 -14.25 -3.44
N GLY A 20 -28.97 -13.79 -2.23
CA GLY A 20 -29.30 -14.55 -1.01
C GLY A 20 -28.52 -15.86 -0.88
N GLY A 21 -27.33 -15.96 -1.48
CA GLY A 21 -26.48 -17.16 -1.45
C GLY A 21 -26.87 -18.23 -2.49
N VAL A 22 -27.74 -17.93 -3.42
CA VAL A 22 -28.11 -18.88 -4.50
C VAL A 22 -26.98 -18.89 -5.54
N ILE A 23 -26.34 -20.05 -5.70
CA ILE A 23 -25.33 -20.28 -6.73
C ILE A 23 -26.00 -20.20 -8.11
N PRO A 24 -25.56 -19.33 -9.04
CA PRO A 24 -26.07 -19.26 -10.39
C PRO A 24 -26.04 -20.63 -11.09
N PRO A 25 -27.06 -20.96 -11.90
CA PRO A 25 -27.20 -22.29 -12.52
C PRO A 25 -25.98 -22.72 -13.35
N GLU A 26 -25.29 -21.79 -13.99
CA GLU A 26 -24.07 -22.00 -14.78
C GLU A 26 -22.91 -22.53 -13.94
N PHE A 27 -22.80 -22.17 -12.65
CA PHE A 27 -21.74 -22.64 -11.76
C PHE A 27 -22.01 -24.02 -11.17
N ARG A 28 -23.25 -24.53 -11.25
CA ARG A 28 -23.59 -25.87 -10.74
C ARG A 28 -22.88 -27.02 -11.47
N LYS A 29 -22.35 -26.75 -12.67
CA LYS A 29 -21.59 -27.72 -13.47
C LYS A 29 -20.11 -27.73 -13.14
N ILE A 30 -19.62 -26.76 -12.36
CA ILE A 30 -18.20 -26.65 -12.01
C ILE A 30 -17.90 -27.66 -10.90
N LYS A 31 -16.78 -28.38 -11.07
CA LYS A 31 -16.31 -29.33 -10.06
C LYS A 31 -15.90 -28.58 -8.78
N THR A 32 -16.47 -29.00 -7.65
CA THR A 32 -16.20 -28.40 -6.33
C THR A 32 -15.32 -29.30 -5.47
N PRO A 33 -14.56 -28.75 -4.51
CA PRO A 33 -14.49 -27.32 -4.15
C PRO A 33 -13.67 -26.50 -5.16
N CYS A 34 -14.09 -25.25 -5.41
CA CYS A 34 -13.37 -24.31 -6.28
C CYS A 34 -13.61 -22.86 -5.84
N TYR A 35 -12.68 -21.97 -6.18
CA TYR A 35 -12.90 -20.53 -6.14
C TYR A 35 -13.38 -20.08 -7.53
N VAL A 36 -14.32 -19.16 -7.56
CA VAL A 36 -14.84 -18.56 -8.80
C VAL A 36 -14.57 -17.06 -8.74
N LEU A 37 -13.91 -16.54 -9.77
CA LEU A 37 -13.64 -15.12 -9.92
C LEU A 37 -14.55 -14.55 -11.02
N ASP A 38 -15.29 -13.49 -10.68
CA ASP A 38 -16.11 -12.76 -11.63
C ASP A 38 -15.27 -11.65 -12.27
N GLU A 39 -14.76 -11.89 -13.48
CA GLU A 39 -13.95 -10.92 -14.22
C GLU A 39 -14.71 -9.64 -14.52
N THR A 40 -16.03 -9.71 -14.77
CA THR A 40 -16.85 -8.53 -15.05
C THR A 40 -16.92 -7.62 -13.82
N ALA A 41 -17.09 -8.19 -12.65
CA ALA A 41 -17.10 -7.44 -11.39
C ALA A 41 -15.69 -6.87 -11.08
N LEU A 42 -14.65 -7.65 -11.35
CA LEU A 42 -13.27 -7.21 -11.16
C LEU A 42 -12.94 -6.00 -12.04
N ILE A 43 -13.29 -6.04 -13.33
CA ILE A 43 -13.07 -4.94 -14.27
C ILE A 43 -13.85 -3.69 -13.85
N LYS A 44 -15.11 -3.81 -13.46
CA LYS A 44 -15.91 -2.67 -12.98
C LYS A 44 -15.28 -2.00 -11.76
N ASN A 45 -14.72 -2.78 -10.84
CA ASN A 45 -14.01 -2.25 -9.68
C ASN A 45 -12.73 -1.52 -10.11
N ALA A 46 -11.99 -2.10 -11.05
CA ALA A 46 -10.78 -1.48 -11.58
C ALA A 46 -11.08 -0.17 -12.35
N GLU A 47 -12.16 -0.12 -13.12
CA GLU A 47 -12.65 1.09 -13.80
C GLU A 47 -12.98 2.21 -12.79
N LEU A 48 -13.65 1.87 -11.68
CA LEU A 48 -13.94 2.83 -10.62
C LEU A 48 -12.64 3.42 -10.04
N MET A 49 -11.67 2.57 -9.71
CA MET A 49 -10.36 2.99 -9.22
C MET A 49 -9.61 3.87 -10.23
N GLY A 50 -9.60 3.48 -11.51
CA GLY A 50 -9.00 4.26 -12.58
C GLY A 50 -9.65 5.62 -12.77
N ASN A 51 -10.97 5.72 -12.62
CA ASN A 51 -11.71 6.99 -12.68
C ASN A 51 -11.38 7.91 -11.50
N ILE A 52 -11.24 7.35 -10.29
CA ILE A 52 -10.80 8.11 -9.12
C ILE A 52 -9.37 8.64 -9.36
N ALA A 53 -8.46 7.78 -9.81
CA ALA A 53 -7.08 8.17 -10.14
C ALA A 53 -7.02 9.35 -11.13
N LYS A 54 -7.79 9.28 -12.22
CA LYS A 54 -7.89 10.36 -13.23
C LYS A 54 -8.42 11.67 -12.64
N ARG A 55 -9.43 11.61 -11.77
CA ARG A 55 -10.04 12.81 -11.17
C ARG A 55 -9.17 13.49 -10.13
N THR A 56 -8.39 12.71 -9.38
CA THR A 56 -7.60 13.19 -8.25
C THR A 56 -6.13 13.39 -8.57
N GLY A 57 -5.65 12.81 -9.68
CA GLY A 57 -4.23 12.79 -10.03
C GLY A 57 -3.42 11.82 -9.17
N CYS A 58 -4.06 11.01 -8.31
CA CYS A 58 -3.36 9.99 -7.52
C CYS A 58 -3.08 8.72 -8.35
N LYS A 59 -2.09 7.97 -7.94
CA LYS A 59 -1.80 6.64 -8.48
C LYS A 59 -2.50 5.58 -7.63
N MET A 60 -3.26 4.70 -8.27
CA MET A 60 -3.85 3.54 -7.63
C MET A 60 -2.96 2.33 -7.89
N LEU A 61 -2.66 1.58 -6.85
CA LEU A 61 -1.82 0.39 -6.90
C LEU A 61 -2.60 -0.84 -6.45
N LEU A 62 -2.26 -1.99 -7.03
CA LEU A 62 -2.77 -3.28 -6.57
C LEU A 62 -1.98 -3.73 -5.33
N ALA A 63 -2.65 -3.81 -4.19
CA ALA A 63 -2.07 -4.39 -2.98
C ALA A 63 -2.06 -5.92 -3.10
N GLN A 64 -0.91 -6.50 -3.44
CA GLN A 64 -0.78 -7.93 -3.76
C GLN A 64 -1.09 -8.83 -2.56
N LYS A 65 -0.83 -8.39 -1.33
CA LYS A 65 -1.23 -9.12 -0.12
C LYS A 65 -2.75 -9.36 -0.02
N ALA A 66 -3.55 -8.50 -0.64
CA ALA A 66 -5.01 -8.61 -0.66
C ALA A 66 -5.50 -9.40 -1.88
N PHE A 67 -4.82 -9.28 -3.01
CA PHE A 67 -5.17 -9.95 -4.25
C PHE A 67 -3.91 -10.21 -5.08
N SER A 68 -3.52 -11.48 -5.17
CA SER A 68 -2.34 -11.95 -5.92
C SER A 68 -2.66 -13.02 -6.95
N ASN A 69 -3.91 -13.05 -7.45
CA ASN A 69 -4.27 -13.91 -8.57
C ASN A 69 -3.71 -13.30 -9.87
N TYR A 70 -2.48 -13.69 -10.19
CA TYR A 70 -1.71 -13.14 -11.30
C TYR A 70 -2.37 -13.36 -12.68
N ASP A 71 -3.16 -14.42 -12.86
CA ASP A 71 -3.92 -14.66 -14.09
C ASP A 71 -4.89 -13.50 -14.42
N CYS A 72 -5.21 -12.64 -13.43
CA CYS A 72 -6.11 -11.50 -13.60
C CYS A 72 -5.39 -10.15 -13.69
N TYR A 73 -4.05 -10.10 -13.56
CA TYR A 73 -3.32 -8.83 -13.54
C TYR A 73 -3.48 -8.06 -14.85
N HIS A 74 -3.53 -8.74 -15.99
CA HIS A 74 -3.78 -8.14 -17.30
C HIS A 74 -5.13 -7.41 -17.39
N LEU A 75 -6.14 -7.81 -16.59
CA LEU A 75 -7.44 -7.15 -16.51
C LEU A 75 -7.37 -5.84 -15.71
N LEU A 76 -6.44 -5.75 -14.77
CA LEU A 76 -6.26 -4.62 -13.86
C LEU A 76 -5.26 -3.58 -14.40
N GLU A 77 -4.28 -4.04 -15.17
CA GLU A 77 -3.16 -3.23 -15.70
C GLU A 77 -3.61 -1.95 -16.42
N PRO A 78 -4.71 -1.91 -17.23
CA PRO A 78 -5.14 -0.69 -17.90
C PRO A 78 -5.62 0.42 -16.95
N TYR A 79 -6.01 0.08 -15.74
CA TYR A 79 -6.64 0.98 -14.78
C TYR A 79 -5.72 1.40 -13.63
N LEU A 80 -4.70 0.61 -13.34
CA LEU A 80 -3.82 0.81 -12.20
C LEU A 80 -2.44 1.32 -12.63
N ALA A 81 -1.79 2.05 -11.73
CA ALA A 81 -0.45 2.58 -11.96
C ALA A 81 0.65 1.54 -11.69
N GLY A 82 0.32 0.46 -10.99
CA GLY A 82 1.26 -0.59 -10.64
C GLY A 82 0.80 -1.43 -9.46
N THR A 83 1.77 -2.00 -8.75
CA THR A 83 1.55 -2.91 -7.62
C THR A 83 2.19 -2.40 -6.34
N GLU A 84 1.65 -2.86 -5.19
CA GLU A 84 2.26 -2.71 -3.88
C GLU A 84 2.59 -4.08 -3.32
N ALA A 85 3.85 -4.27 -2.96
CA ALA A 85 4.44 -5.51 -2.51
C ALA A 85 4.77 -5.46 -1.02
N SER A 86 4.69 -6.61 -0.34
CA SER A 86 5.09 -6.79 1.06
C SER A 86 6.44 -7.51 1.21
N GLY A 87 7.06 -7.92 0.10
CA GLY A 87 8.34 -8.63 0.07
C GLY A 87 8.86 -8.85 -1.34
N LEU A 88 10.05 -9.45 -1.43
CA LEU A 88 10.77 -9.68 -2.69
C LEU A 88 9.92 -10.44 -3.73
N TYR A 89 9.24 -11.51 -3.33
CA TYR A 89 8.49 -12.34 -4.28
C TYR A 89 7.27 -11.63 -4.86
N GLU A 90 6.58 -10.79 -4.06
CA GLU A 90 5.50 -9.94 -4.57
C GLU A 90 6.05 -8.83 -5.47
N ALA A 91 7.20 -8.24 -5.16
CA ALA A 91 7.84 -7.23 -6.02
C ALA A 91 8.20 -7.84 -7.39
N ARG A 92 8.77 -9.05 -7.40
CA ARG A 92 9.05 -9.80 -8.62
C ARG A 92 7.77 -10.09 -9.41
N LEU A 93 6.73 -10.58 -8.73
CA LEU A 93 5.43 -10.87 -9.35
C LEU A 93 4.85 -9.61 -10.02
N GLY A 94 4.82 -8.48 -9.29
CA GLY A 94 4.33 -7.21 -9.82
C GLY A 94 5.08 -6.76 -11.07
N ALA A 95 6.41 -6.84 -11.06
CA ALA A 95 7.24 -6.48 -12.20
C ALA A 95 7.05 -7.41 -13.42
N GLN A 96 6.77 -8.69 -13.18
CA GLN A 96 6.55 -9.68 -14.23
C GLN A 96 5.17 -9.61 -14.86
N GLU A 97 4.13 -9.43 -14.03
CA GLU A 97 2.73 -9.49 -14.46
C GLU A 97 2.14 -8.13 -14.87
N MET A 98 2.79 -7.03 -14.47
CA MET A 98 2.45 -5.67 -14.92
C MET A 98 3.70 -4.96 -15.46
N PRO A 99 4.28 -5.41 -16.59
CA PRO A 99 5.53 -4.86 -17.12
C PRO A 99 5.37 -3.38 -17.47
N GLY A 100 6.36 -2.56 -17.06
CA GLY A 100 6.35 -1.12 -17.29
C GLY A 100 5.48 -0.31 -16.33
N LYS A 101 4.83 -0.96 -15.36
CA LYS A 101 4.13 -0.29 -14.26
C LYS A 101 5.04 -0.18 -13.03
N GLU A 102 4.69 0.73 -12.12
CA GLU A 102 5.46 0.94 -10.91
C GLU A 102 5.31 -0.22 -9.92
N VAL A 103 6.40 -0.59 -9.27
CA VAL A 103 6.40 -1.51 -8.14
C VAL A 103 6.80 -0.77 -6.89
N HIS A 104 5.84 -0.60 -5.99
CA HIS A 104 6.06 -0.05 -4.67
C HIS A 104 6.22 -1.20 -3.67
N ILE A 105 7.05 -1.00 -2.65
CA ILE A 105 7.20 -2.01 -1.60
C ILE A 105 7.26 -1.38 -0.22
N PHE A 106 6.51 -1.96 0.71
CA PHE A 106 6.69 -1.77 2.13
C PHE A 106 6.91 -3.11 2.82
N CYS A 107 8.02 -3.25 3.51
CA CYS A 107 8.32 -4.37 4.38
C CYS A 107 8.72 -3.86 5.76
N ALA A 108 8.23 -4.50 6.83
CA ALA A 108 8.59 -4.11 8.20
C ALA A 108 10.07 -4.33 8.52
N GLY A 109 10.75 -5.23 7.78
CA GLY A 109 12.18 -5.49 7.88
C GLY A 109 12.73 -6.03 6.57
N TYR A 110 13.75 -5.35 6.02
CA TYR A 110 14.45 -5.80 4.82
C TYR A 110 15.64 -6.68 5.19
N ARG A 111 15.82 -7.76 4.45
CA ARG A 111 16.95 -8.66 4.57
C ARG A 111 18.12 -8.16 3.71
N GLU A 112 19.32 -8.24 4.24
CA GLU A 112 20.52 -7.80 3.55
C GLU A 112 20.81 -8.63 2.29
N ASP A 113 20.60 -9.92 2.40
CA ASP A 113 20.86 -10.90 1.32
C ASP A 113 19.87 -10.85 0.16
N GLU A 114 18.69 -10.20 0.36
CA GLU A 114 17.66 -10.03 -0.67
C GLU A 114 17.61 -8.61 -1.25
N PHE A 115 18.28 -7.65 -0.62
CA PHE A 115 18.04 -6.24 -0.91
C PHE A 115 18.51 -5.83 -2.31
N GLU A 116 19.63 -6.35 -2.80
CA GLU A 116 20.10 -6.06 -4.16
C GLU A 116 19.16 -6.62 -5.24
N GLU A 117 18.65 -7.83 -5.02
CA GLU A 117 17.66 -8.40 -5.92
C GLU A 117 16.35 -7.60 -5.89
N LEU A 118 15.91 -7.13 -4.72
CA LEU A 118 14.73 -6.30 -4.57
C LEU A 118 14.85 -4.99 -5.36
N LEU A 119 16.02 -4.35 -5.36
CA LEU A 119 16.27 -3.13 -6.14
C LEU A 119 16.11 -3.34 -7.65
N CYS A 120 16.24 -4.56 -8.15
CA CYS A 120 16.01 -4.86 -9.57
C CYS A 120 14.52 -4.76 -9.96
N PHE A 121 13.60 -4.93 -9.01
CA PHE A 121 12.15 -4.96 -9.27
C PHE A 121 11.42 -3.73 -8.75
N ALA A 122 11.80 -3.22 -7.56
CA ALA A 122 11.08 -2.15 -6.91
C ALA A 122 11.51 -0.76 -7.41
N ASP A 123 10.55 0.15 -7.56
CA ASP A 123 10.76 1.56 -7.91
C ASP A 123 10.68 2.48 -6.70
N HIS A 124 9.82 2.15 -5.74
CA HIS A 124 9.61 2.91 -4.52
C HIS A 124 9.73 2.00 -3.31
N ILE A 125 10.76 2.22 -2.49
CA ILE A 125 11.07 1.40 -1.32
C ILE A 125 10.74 2.16 -0.04
N VAL A 126 9.80 1.67 0.75
CA VAL A 126 9.36 2.30 1.99
C VAL A 126 9.98 1.58 3.19
N PHE A 127 10.72 2.31 4.00
CA PHE A 127 11.35 1.83 5.22
C PHE A 127 10.44 2.02 6.43
N ASN A 128 10.48 1.07 7.36
CA ASN A 128 9.67 1.13 8.58
C ASN A 128 10.28 2.04 9.65
N SER A 129 11.58 2.30 9.59
CA SER A 129 12.30 3.07 10.61
C SER A 129 13.45 3.89 10.03
N PRO A 130 13.88 4.97 10.72
CA PRO A 130 15.06 5.74 10.34
C PRO A 130 16.35 4.90 10.27
N SER A 131 16.47 3.87 11.10
CA SER A 131 17.65 2.99 11.08
C SER A 131 17.72 2.15 9.79
N GLN A 132 16.57 1.70 9.26
CA GLN A 132 16.53 1.04 7.96
C GLN A 132 16.85 2.03 6.83
N LEU A 133 16.27 3.23 6.86
CA LEU A 133 16.57 4.28 5.88
C LEU A 133 18.07 4.63 5.90
N LEU A 134 18.68 4.75 7.07
CA LEU A 134 20.12 4.99 7.19
C LEU A 134 20.96 3.85 6.60
N ARG A 135 20.54 2.61 6.83
CA ARG A 135 21.24 1.41 6.36
C ARG A 135 21.16 1.22 4.84
N PHE A 136 20.00 1.44 4.26
CA PHE A 136 19.70 1.06 2.88
C PHE A 136 19.44 2.25 1.94
N GLY A 137 19.11 3.43 2.48
CA GLY A 137 18.65 4.57 1.68
C GLY A 137 19.67 5.04 0.64
N LYS A 138 20.97 5.02 0.96
CA LYS A 138 22.01 5.37 -0.01
C LYS A 138 22.01 4.44 -1.22
N ARG A 139 21.87 3.12 -1.00
CA ARG A 139 21.81 2.12 -2.07
C ARG A 139 20.58 2.33 -2.97
N VAL A 140 19.44 2.70 -2.38
CA VAL A 140 18.23 3.06 -3.15
C VAL A 140 18.49 4.26 -4.06
N LYS A 141 19.15 5.31 -3.53
CA LYS A 141 19.50 6.48 -4.32
C LYS A 141 20.50 6.18 -5.43
N GLU A 142 21.53 5.38 -5.15
CA GLU A 142 22.54 4.95 -6.13
C GLU A 142 21.90 4.09 -7.25
N ALA A 143 20.84 3.33 -6.93
CA ALA A 143 20.07 2.60 -7.91
C ALA A 143 19.06 3.47 -8.70
N GLY A 144 19.00 4.78 -8.43
CA GLY A 144 18.04 5.70 -9.07
C GLY A 144 16.59 5.48 -8.68
N LYS A 145 16.36 4.87 -7.50
CA LYS A 145 15.03 4.54 -6.98
C LYS A 145 14.60 5.53 -5.89
N SER A 146 13.32 5.49 -5.52
CA SER A 146 12.73 6.37 -4.50
C SER A 146 12.69 5.69 -3.14
N ALA A 147 13.11 6.42 -2.10
CA ALA A 147 13.09 5.97 -0.71
C ALA A 147 12.01 6.69 0.09
N GLY A 148 11.10 5.93 0.69
CA GLY A 148 10.04 6.41 1.57
C GLY A 148 10.26 6.00 3.02
N LEU A 149 9.61 6.71 3.94
CA LEU A 149 9.55 6.34 5.35
C LEU A 149 8.09 6.13 5.76
N ARG A 150 7.78 4.97 6.34
CA ARG A 150 6.52 4.77 7.01
C ARG A 150 6.50 5.55 8.30
N ILE A 151 5.55 6.47 8.41
CA ILE A 151 5.30 7.23 9.63
C ILE A 151 4.16 6.62 10.43
N ASN A 152 4.20 6.83 11.75
CA ASN A 152 3.09 6.57 12.65
C ASN A 152 2.57 7.93 13.13
N PRO A 153 1.40 8.39 12.67
CA PRO A 153 0.83 9.66 13.09
C PRO A 153 0.25 9.61 14.51
N GLU A 154 0.30 8.46 15.19
CA GLU A 154 -0.27 8.27 16.53
C GLU A 154 -1.73 8.74 16.58
N CYS A 155 -2.46 8.43 15.53
CA CYS A 155 -3.86 8.73 15.34
C CYS A 155 -4.57 7.44 14.95
N SER A 156 -5.48 6.98 15.77
CA SER A 156 -6.30 5.82 15.51
C SER A 156 -7.76 6.19 15.49
N THR A 157 -8.48 5.63 14.52
CA THR A 157 -9.94 5.68 14.43
C THR A 157 -10.54 4.28 14.60
N GLN A 158 -9.71 3.30 15.01
CA GLN A 158 -10.15 1.91 15.27
C GLN A 158 -10.96 1.85 16.55
N GLU A 159 -12.22 1.42 16.42
CA GLU A 159 -13.08 1.13 17.56
C GLU A 159 -13.05 -0.36 17.90
N GLY A 160 -12.75 -0.67 19.16
CA GLY A 160 -12.97 -2.00 19.75
C GLY A 160 -11.88 -3.05 19.59
N HIS A 161 -10.85 -2.89 18.74
CA HIS A 161 -9.84 -3.92 18.49
C HIS A 161 -8.41 -3.37 18.39
N ALA A 162 -7.81 -3.05 19.54
CA ALA A 162 -6.43 -2.55 19.61
C ALA A 162 -5.38 -3.44 18.90
N ILE A 163 -5.65 -4.73 18.75
CA ILE A 163 -4.76 -5.67 18.07
C ILE A 163 -4.62 -5.37 16.56
N TYR A 164 -5.63 -4.76 15.95
CA TYR A 164 -5.62 -4.38 14.53
C TYR A 164 -5.23 -2.91 14.30
N ASP A 165 -4.99 -2.16 15.40
CA ASP A 165 -4.62 -0.76 15.32
C ASP A 165 -3.11 -0.61 15.10
N PRO A 166 -2.68 -0.20 13.88
CA PRO A 166 -1.26 0.01 13.60
C PRO A 166 -0.68 1.23 14.33
N CYS A 167 -1.52 2.08 14.90
CA CYS A 167 -1.14 3.29 15.65
C CYS A 167 -1.29 3.14 17.16
N ALA A 168 -1.66 1.94 17.67
CA ALA A 168 -1.77 1.68 19.09
C ALA A 168 -0.46 1.97 19.84
N PRO A 169 -0.52 2.39 21.11
CA PRO A 169 0.68 2.54 21.94
C PRO A 169 1.53 1.27 21.93
N GLY A 170 2.85 1.43 21.68
CA GLY A 170 3.77 0.31 21.56
C GLY A 170 3.79 -0.39 20.20
N SER A 171 3.06 0.09 19.21
CA SER A 171 3.14 -0.42 17.84
C SER A 171 4.57 -0.31 17.30
N ARG A 172 5.04 -1.41 16.68
CA ARG A 172 6.33 -1.45 15.97
C ARG A 172 6.27 -0.90 14.55
N MET A 173 5.08 -0.49 14.08
CA MET A 173 4.84 -0.12 12.70
C MET A 173 4.93 1.38 12.50
N GLY A 174 5.90 1.76 11.67
CA GLY A 174 6.15 3.16 11.33
C GLY A 174 6.92 3.94 12.40
N THR A 175 7.30 5.15 12.04
CA THR A 175 8.14 6.06 12.83
C THR A 175 7.29 7.18 13.38
N THR A 176 7.26 7.36 14.70
CA THR A 176 6.60 8.52 15.33
C THR A 176 7.38 9.81 15.08
N ARG A 177 6.73 10.96 15.26
CA ARG A 177 7.40 12.27 15.12
C ARG A 177 8.62 12.38 16.03
N ALA A 178 8.49 12.00 17.29
CA ALA A 178 9.57 12.04 18.26
C ALA A 178 10.76 11.15 17.89
N GLN A 179 10.48 9.96 17.34
CA GLN A 179 11.53 9.05 16.83
C GLN A 179 12.25 9.66 15.63
N TRP A 180 11.52 10.26 14.69
CA TRP A 180 12.09 10.94 13.53
C TRP A 180 13.01 12.09 13.95
N GLU A 181 12.54 13.00 14.79
CA GLU A 181 13.34 14.13 15.28
C GLU A 181 14.60 13.70 16.02
N THR A 182 14.48 12.62 16.80
CA THR A 182 15.66 12.06 17.51
C THR A 182 16.66 11.47 16.53
N ALA A 183 16.19 10.80 15.48
CA ALA A 183 17.05 10.22 14.46
C ALA A 183 17.76 11.31 13.64
N VAL A 184 17.03 12.35 13.18
CA VAL A 184 17.60 13.44 12.38
C VAL A 184 18.61 14.28 13.17
N ARG A 185 18.40 14.49 14.47
CA ARG A 185 19.41 15.15 15.31
C ARG A 185 20.74 14.40 15.34
N LYS A 186 20.72 13.08 15.28
CA LYS A 186 21.93 12.22 15.27
C LYS A 186 22.47 12.02 13.87
N HIS A 187 21.61 11.99 12.87
CA HIS A 187 21.86 11.66 11.48
C HIS A 187 21.15 12.64 10.55
N PRO A 188 21.64 13.89 10.41
CA PRO A 188 21.01 14.91 9.56
C PRO A 188 20.91 14.51 8.09
N GLU A 189 21.77 13.62 7.64
CA GLU A 189 21.78 13.05 6.28
C GLU A 189 20.51 12.30 5.90
N LEU A 190 19.72 11.85 6.89
CA LEU A 190 18.44 11.14 6.65
C LEU A 190 17.47 11.96 5.83
N ILE A 191 17.45 13.29 5.99
CA ILE A 191 16.55 14.18 5.22
C ILE A 191 16.86 14.08 3.73
N GLY A 192 18.14 14.05 3.36
CA GLY A 192 18.56 13.95 1.95
C GLY A 192 18.33 12.59 1.30
N LEU A 193 18.07 11.56 2.11
CA LEU A 193 17.75 10.22 1.62
C LEU A 193 16.26 10.02 1.33
N LEU A 194 15.39 10.89 1.85
CA LEU A 194 13.95 10.69 1.85
C LEU A 194 13.28 11.41 0.68
N ASP A 195 12.47 10.68 -0.10
CA ASP A 195 11.66 11.22 -1.21
C ASP A 195 10.18 11.29 -0.86
N GLY A 196 9.71 10.52 0.10
CA GLY A 196 8.30 10.47 0.45
C GLY A 196 8.02 9.87 1.82
N ILE A 197 6.80 10.06 2.28
CA ILE A 197 6.29 9.39 3.47
C ILE A 197 5.17 8.43 3.09
N HIS A 198 5.01 7.41 3.92
CA HIS A 198 3.94 6.44 3.83
C HIS A 198 3.26 6.31 5.19
N PHE A 199 1.98 6.08 5.22
CA PHE A 199 1.26 5.68 6.43
C PHE A 199 0.21 4.62 6.09
N HIS A 200 -0.09 3.78 7.07
CA HIS A 200 -1.13 2.77 7.00
C HIS A 200 -1.82 2.72 8.36
N THR A 201 -2.98 3.33 8.45
CA THR A 201 -3.69 3.58 9.71
C THR A 201 -5.10 3.01 9.70
N LEU A 202 -5.59 2.64 8.52
CA LEU A 202 -6.97 2.20 8.31
C LEU A 202 -7.04 0.70 8.07
N CYS A 203 -8.06 0.05 8.64
CA CYS A 203 -8.42 -1.34 8.38
C CYS A 203 -9.94 -1.44 8.41
N GLU A 204 -10.56 -1.76 7.26
CA GLU A 204 -12.02 -1.86 7.10
C GLU A 204 -12.80 -0.59 7.48
N GLN A 205 -12.20 0.58 7.26
CA GLN A 205 -12.75 1.90 7.61
C GLN A 205 -13.06 2.70 6.35
N ASP A 206 -13.74 3.83 6.50
CA ASP A 206 -14.23 4.66 5.40
C ASP A 206 -13.42 5.95 5.16
N SER A 207 -13.94 6.84 4.32
CA SER A 207 -13.29 8.09 3.94
C SER A 207 -13.20 9.11 5.07
N SER A 208 -14.11 9.09 6.06
CA SER A 208 -14.06 10.00 7.20
C SER A 208 -12.88 9.68 8.13
N ASP A 209 -12.58 8.40 8.28
CA ASP A 209 -11.40 7.92 8.98
C ASP A 209 -10.09 8.34 8.29
N LEU A 210 -10.08 8.29 6.94
CA LEU A 210 -8.95 8.79 6.17
C LEU A 210 -8.76 10.30 6.34
N GLU A 211 -9.82 11.10 6.30
CA GLU A 211 -9.76 12.55 6.50
C GLU A 211 -9.19 12.89 7.88
N THR A 212 -9.64 12.19 8.92
CA THR A 212 -9.10 12.30 10.28
C THR A 212 -7.61 11.98 10.33
N THR A 213 -7.20 10.88 9.72
CA THR A 213 -5.79 10.48 9.64
C THR A 213 -4.95 11.48 8.85
N LEU A 214 -5.43 11.95 7.70
CA LEU A 214 -4.72 12.94 6.88
C LEU A 214 -4.52 14.25 7.64
N THR A 215 -5.48 14.67 8.44
CA THR A 215 -5.35 15.84 9.31
C THR A 215 -4.24 15.66 10.35
N ALA A 216 -4.18 14.50 10.98
CA ALA A 216 -3.11 14.18 11.93
C ALA A 216 -1.73 14.11 11.23
N VAL A 217 -1.64 13.51 10.05
CA VAL A 217 -0.41 13.46 9.24
C VAL A 217 0.06 14.86 8.88
N LYS A 218 -0.82 15.71 8.36
CA LYS A 218 -0.49 17.10 8.03
C LYS A 218 -0.02 17.90 9.24
N THR A 219 -0.68 17.72 10.38
CA THR A 219 -0.34 18.43 11.62
C THR A 219 1.04 18.01 12.15
N LYS A 220 1.34 16.71 12.13
CA LYS A 220 2.56 16.18 12.75
C LYS A 220 3.77 16.12 11.79
N PHE A 221 3.54 15.99 10.49
CA PHE A 221 4.59 15.75 9.48
C PHE A 221 4.52 16.70 8.27
N GLY A 222 3.66 17.74 8.32
CA GLY A 222 3.48 18.67 7.20
C GLY A 222 4.76 19.43 6.82
N ASP A 223 5.58 19.76 7.79
CA ASP A 223 6.90 20.37 7.58
C ASP A 223 7.86 19.42 6.84
N LEU A 224 7.83 18.14 7.17
CA LEU A 224 8.62 17.13 6.48
C LEU A 224 8.14 16.94 5.03
N ILE A 225 6.82 16.88 4.82
CA ILE A 225 6.23 16.78 3.48
C ILE A 225 6.65 17.96 2.60
N SER A 226 6.68 19.18 3.15
CA SER A 226 7.06 20.38 2.41
C SER A 226 8.53 20.43 1.99
N GLN A 227 9.39 19.62 2.59
CA GLN A 227 10.82 19.50 2.25
C GLN A 227 11.10 18.46 1.16
N MET A 228 10.10 17.63 0.83
CA MET A 228 10.22 16.62 -0.23
C MET A 228 9.92 17.28 -1.59
N LYS A 229 10.69 16.91 -2.59
CA LYS A 229 10.57 17.45 -3.96
C LYS A 229 9.53 16.68 -4.78
#